data_776df3d70f917f2ca54dd31be6d47601
#
_entry.id   776df3d70f917f2ca54dd31be6d47601
#
_cell.length_a   1.000
_cell.length_b   1.000
_cell.length_c   1.000
_cell.angle_alpha   90.00
_cell.angle_beta   90.00
_cell.angle_gamma   90.00
#
_symmetry.space_group_name_H-M   'P 1'
#
loop_
_entity.id
_entity.type
_entity.pdbx_description
1 polymer ?
#
loop_
_entity_poly.entity_id
_entity_poly.type
_entity_poly.pdbx_seq_one_letter_code
_entity_poly.pdbx_strand_id
1 'polypeptide(L)'
;MQLSSLVSQEKWQEFDTAWKSGMAEADLKDVLAALSLAASKNRIARCVPLAREYANMLEADGQPENAARIIGATLVAGGNRPELSEHLGRLVNAAFGSEDWWETCSKLTGFDTGGPDLRAAWKSLSSFLAFSPKSLIVHPGGWGVGEILSRDDSAQMLKVRFHDGRTDDFPLRTAVDIFDPLKDEDLKARHFRDADGLKKEVKKEPLEVLRTLAELAGGTITTNNIKTAMANIGIEGSAWSAWWRKARKLAENSEWFEVSGSAQKAIIRLLAEAKDPSEALRRQLQMSSNLADVHRRVRDLLGTAKEDDPLRTIALDELAKAAENEEEALSERLAAWLLLRDCQGVTPALLLPAIEDLVNAEPGQDPSTPHPLWSLFQALPSSKDQERATHLLKELYEDAWMQHGIDNLAHAAPGMVRPLHDMLVKGGFKDDVRLVYRA
;
A
#
# COMPACT_ATOMS: atom_id res chain seq x y z
N MET A 1 -15.61 -10.42 -8.66
CA MET A 1 -15.45 -9.39 -7.59
C MET A 1 -15.15 -10.12 -6.30
N GLN A 2 -14.08 -9.75 -5.58
CA GLN A 2 -13.69 -10.49 -4.35
C GLN A 2 -14.39 -9.90 -3.13
N LEU A 3 -15.17 -10.71 -2.41
CA LEU A 3 -15.89 -10.31 -1.19
C LEU A 3 -14.95 -9.83 -0.08
N SER A 4 -13.83 -10.53 0.09
CA SER A 4 -12.77 -10.17 1.05
C SER A 4 -12.23 -8.76 0.82
N SER A 5 -12.11 -8.33 -0.44
CA SER A 5 -11.71 -6.99 -0.81
C SER A 5 -12.72 -5.92 -0.33
N LEU A 6 -14.00 -6.14 -0.56
CA LEU A 6 -15.04 -5.21 -0.13
C LEU A 6 -15.09 -5.06 1.40
N VAL A 7 -14.90 -6.16 2.14
CA VAL A 7 -14.79 -6.13 3.60
C VAL A 7 -13.53 -5.39 4.04
N SER A 8 -12.39 -5.60 3.36
CA SER A 8 -11.14 -4.89 3.63
C SER A 8 -11.31 -3.39 3.51
N GLN A 9 -12.00 -2.93 2.46
CA GLN A 9 -12.31 -1.51 2.17
C GLN A 9 -13.47 -0.94 2.97
N GLU A 10 -14.13 -1.76 3.81
CA GLU A 10 -15.33 -1.39 4.60
C GLU A 10 -16.54 -0.96 3.74
N LYS A 11 -16.60 -1.38 2.49
CA LYS A 11 -17.69 -1.13 1.56
C LYS A 11 -18.86 -2.09 1.80
N TRP A 12 -19.48 -1.97 2.96
CA TRP A 12 -20.46 -2.94 3.46
C TRP A 12 -21.74 -3.04 2.62
N GLN A 13 -22.17 -1.95 1.98
CA GLN A 13 -23.36 -2.00 1.11
C GLN A 13 -23.07 -2.75 -0.19
N GLU A 14 -21.90 -2.49 -0.79
CA GLU A 14 -21.44 -3.21 -1.97
C GLU A 14 -21.20 -4.69 -1.66
N PHE A 15 -20.63 -4.99 -0.49
CA PHE A 15 -20.44 -6.34 0.00
C PHE A 15 -21.77 -7.13 0.11
N ASP A 16 -22.79 -6.57 0.75
CA ASP A 16 -24.10 -7.23 0.88
C ASP A 16 -24.73 -7.48 -0.51
N THR A 17 -24.62 -6.51 -1.41
CA THR A 17 -25.15 -6.63 -2.77
C THR A 17 -24.39 -7.69 -3.57
N ALA A 18 -23.06 -7.63 -3.55
CA ALA A 18 -22.20 -8.56 -4.27
C ALA A 18 -22.37 -9.99 -3.78
N TRP A 19 -22.48 -10.19 -2.44
CA TRP A 19 -22.70 -11.53 -1.91
C TRP A 19 -24.05 -12.08 -2.35
N LYS A 20 -25.13 -11.33 -2.21
CA LYS A 20 -26.48 -11.78 -2.62
C LYS A 20 -26.59 -12.08 -4.11
N SER A 21 -25.99 -11.23 -4.95
CA SER A 21 -26.06 -11.40 -6.40
C SER A 21 -25.12 -12.47 -6.95
N GLY A 22 -23.99 -12.71 -6.30
CA GLY A 22 -22.94 -13.64 -6.74
C GLY A 22 -22.79 -14.89 -5.87
N MET A 23 -23.78 -15.21 -5.02
CA MET A 23 -23.68 -16.30 -4.04
C MET A 23 -23.39 -17.65 -4.70
N ALA A 24 -24.02 -17.94 -5.82
CA ALA A 24 -23.85 -19.21 -6.54
C ALA A 24 -22.45 -19.39 -7.17
N GLU A 25 -21.75 -18.28 -7.48
CA GLU A 25 -20.44 -18.28 -8.11
C GLU A 25 -19.30 -17.91 -7.14
N ALA A 26 -19.65 -17.71 -5.86
CA ALA A 26 -18.69 -17.26 -4.86
C ALA A 26 -17.63 -18.33 -4.57
N ASP A 27 -16.34 -17.94 -4.67
CA ASP A 27 -15.25 -18.82 -4.26
C ASP A 27 -15.24 -19.01 -2.74
N LEU A 28 -15.26 -20.27 -2.29
CA LEU A 28 -15.25 -20.64 -0.88
C LEU A 28 -14.09 -19.99 -0.10
N LYS A 29 -12.90 -19.89 -0.72
CA LYS A 29 -11.72 -19.28 -0.08
C LYS A 29 -11.94 -17.80 0.16
N ASP A 30 -12.53 -17.11 -0.81
CA ASP A 30 -12.81 -15.67 -0.68
C ASP A 30 -13.90 -15.40 0.38
N VAL A 31 -14.94 -16.24 0.43
CA VAL A 31 -15.98 -16.15 1.47
C VAL A 31 -15.38 -16.36 2.87
N LEU A 32 -14.55 -17.39 3.07
CA LEU A 32 -13.88 -17.65 4.35
C LEU A 32 -12.93 -16.50 4.74
N ALA A 33 -12.21 -15.92 3.78
CA ALA A 33 -11.37 -14.76 4.00
C ALA A 33 -12.22 -13.52 4.39
N ALA A 34 -13.35 -13.30 3.73
CA ALA A 34 -14.27 -12.23 4.05
C ALA A 34 -14.85 -12.35 5.46
N LEU A 35 -15.25 -13.56 5.88
CA LEU A 35 -15.73 -13.83 7.24
C LEU A 35 -14.65 -13.56 8.30
N SER A 36 -13.41 -13.98 8.06
CA SER A 36 -12.27 -13.73 8.94
C SER A 36 -11.99 -12.23 9.08
N LEU A 37 -12.00 -11.48 7.99
CA LEU A 37 -11.85 -10.03 7.97
C LEU A 37 -13.00 -9.32 8.69
N ALA A 38 -14.24 -9.74 8.47
CA ALA A 38 -15.41 -9.18 9.15
C ALA A 38 -15.32 -9.40 10.67
N ALA A 39 -14.77 -10.55 11.11
CA ALA A 39 -14.52 -10.82 12.51
C ALA A 39 -13.47 -9.89 13.10
N SER A 40 -12.33 -9.68 12.43
CA SER A 40 -11.27 -8.78 12.88
C SER A 40 -11.74 -7.32 13.02
N LYS A 41 -12.76 -6.93 12.25
CA LYS A 41 -13.40 -5.60 12.30
C LYS A 41 -14.62 -5.54 13.23
N ASN A 42 -14.90 -6.58 14.03
CA ASN A 42 -16.09 -6.71 14.87
C ASN A 42 -17.43 -6.56 14.10
N ARG A 43 -17.46 -7.00 12.84
CA ARG A 43 -18.64 -6.91 11.97
C ARG A 43 -19.22 -8.27 11.57
N ILE A 44 -18.76 -9.35 12.15
CA ILE A 44 -19.21 -10.72 11.81
C ILE A 44 -20.73 -10.92 11.97
N ALA A 45 -21.36 -10.22 12.91
CA ALA A 45 -22.81 -10.32 13.13
C ALA A 45 -23.62 -9.99 11.86
N ARG A 46 -23.10 -9.11 11.00
CA ARG A 46 -23.71 -8.76 9.70
C ARG A 46 -23.64 -9.90 8.70
N CYS A 47 -22.57 -10.70 8.76
CA CYS A 47 -22.34 -11.80 7.83
C CYS A 47 -23.14 -13.07 8.20
N VAL A 48 -23.61 -13.22 9.45
CA VAL A 48 -24.30 -14.44 9.90
C VAL A 48 -25.49 -14.85 9.03
N PRO A 49 -26.44 -13.95 8.67
CA PRO A 49 -27.57 -14.35 7.80
C PRO A 49 -27.10 -14.82 6.43
N LEU A 50 -26.13 -14.10 5.83
CA LEU A 50 -25.58 -14.42 4.50
C LEU A 50 -24.81 -15.74 4.51
N ALA A 51 -24.01 -15.98 5.57
CA ALA A 51 -23.29 -17.24 5.74
C ALA A 51 -24.23 -18.45 5.88
N ARG A 52 -25.36 -18.29 6.58
CA ARG A 52 -26.36 -19.32 6.69
C ARG A 52 -27.05 -19.63 5.36
N GLU A 53 -27.41 -18.60 4.61
CA GLU A 53 -28.02 -18.72 3.29
C GLU A 53 -27.08 -19.43 2.32
N TYR A 54 -25.80 -19.02 2.30
CA TYR A 54 -24.78 -19.65 1.47
C TYR A 54 -24.53 -21.14 1.87
N ALA A 55 -24.48 -21.43 3.16
CA ALA A 55 -24.32 -22.79 3.63
C ALA A 55 -25.53 -23.68 3.25
N ASN A 56 -26.77 -23.17 3.33
CA ASN A 56 -27.97 -23.90 2.89
C ASN A 56 -27.91 -24.18 1.37
N MET A 57 -27.41 -23.24 0.58
CA MET A 57 -27.22 -23.45 -0.86
C MET A 57 -26.19 -24.56 -1.13
N LEU A 58 -25.01 -24.48 -0.48
CA LEU A 58 -23.98 -25.53 -0.59
C LEU A 58 -24.50 -26.93 -0.15
N GLU A 59 -25.27 -26.97 0.91
CA GLU A 59 -25.91 -28.24 1.37
C GLU A 59 -26.87 -28.80 0.30
N ALA A 60 -27.68 -27.93 -0.30
CA ALA A 60 -28.61 -28.32 -1.38
C ALA A 60 -27.88 -28.81 -2.64
N ASP A 61 -26.69 -28.27 -2.90
CA ASP A 61 -25.79 -28.66 -4.01
C ASP A 61 -24.97 -29.94 -3.68
N GLY A 62 -25.25 -30.61 -2.55
CA GLY A 62 -24.53 -31.83 -2.15
C GLY A 62 -23.11 -31.57 -1.63
N GLN A 63 -22.83 -30.37 -1.10
CA GLN A 63 -21.53 -29.97 -0.56
C GLN A 63 -21.58 -29.70 0.96
N PRO A 64 -22.03 -30.64 1.79
CA PRO A 64 -22.22 -30.42 3.24
C PRO A 64 -20.89 -30.10 3.97
N GLU A 65 -19.75 -30.60 3.50
CA GLU A 65 -18.43 -30.25 4.06
C GLU A 65 -18.13 -28.80 3.88
N ASN A 66 -18.32 -28.22 2.68
CA ASN A 66 -18.10 -26.83 2.43
C ASN A 66 -19.07 -25.95 3.23
N ALA A 67 -20.33 -26.35 3.33
CA ALA A 67 -21.31 -25.69 4.18
C ALA A 67 -20.88 -25.69 5.66
N ALA A 68 -20.39 -26.83 6.18
CA ALA A 68 -19.85 -26.92 7.54
C ALA A 68 -18.65 -25.99 7.76
N ARG A 69 -17.77 -25.87 6.78
CA ARG A 69 -16.63 -24.91 6.84
C ARG A 69 -17.10 -23.46 7.00
N ILE A 70 -18.13 -23.05 6.26
CA ILE A 70 -18.70 -21.70 6.36
C ILE A 70 -19.34 -21.45 7.72
N ILE A 71 -20.21 -22.38 8.18
CA ILE A 71 -20.88 -22.23 9.48
C ILE A 71 -19.89 -22.30 10.64
N GLY A 72 -18.93 -23.22 10.58
CA GLY A 72 -17.89 -23.37 11.61
C GLY A 72 -17.01 -22.14 11.72
N ALA A 73 -16.54 -21.59 10.60
CA ALA A 73 -15.78 -20.35 10.58
C ALA A 73 -16.59 -19.17 11.13
N THR A 74 -17.88 -19.07 10.76
CA THR A 74 -18.78 -18.03 11.26
C THR A 74 -19.02 -18.16 12.77
N LEU A 75 -19.22 -19.38 13.26
CA LEU A 75 -19.43 -19.65 14.68
C LEU A 75 -18.22 -19.26 15.52
N VAL A 76 -17.02 -19.66 15.10
CA VAL A 76 -15.75 -19.31 15.78
C VAL A 76 -15.54 -17.81 15.79
N ALA A 77 -15.79 -17.15 14.67
CA ALA A 77 -15.63 -15.71 14.52
C ALA A 77 -16.71 -14.89 15.26
N GLY A 78 -17.92 -15.39 15.33
CA GLY A 78 -19.09 -14.69 15.90
C GLY A 78 -19.40 -14.98 17.36
N GLY A 79 -18.66 -15.88 18.00
CA GLY A 79 -18.90 -16.31 19.36
C GLY A 79 -20.02 -17.33 19.49
N ASN A 80 -20.48 -17.56 20.71
CA ASN A 80 -21.51 -18.58 20.98
C ASN A 80 -22.85 -18.18 20.37
N ARG A 81 -23.36 -19.00 19.44
CA ARG A 81 -24.69 -18.90 18.80
C ARG A 81 -25.30 -20.26 18.66
N PRO A 82 -26.25 -20.63 19.56
CA PRO A 82 -26.84 -21.97 19.58
C PRO A 82 -27.41 -22.45 18.22
N GLU A 83 -28.03 -21.53 17.47
CA GLU A 83 -28.60 -21.84 16.14
C GLU A 83 -27.52 -22.20 15.11
N LEU A 84 -26.34 -21.59 15.19
CA LEU A 84 -25.22 -21.96 14.32
C LEU A 84 -24.58 -23.27 14.76
N SER A 85 -24.53 -23.56 16.06
CA SER A 85 -24.02 -24.83 16.58
C SER A 85 -24.93 -26.01 16.15
N GLU A 86 -26.24 -25.87 16.26
CA GLU A 86 -27.20 -26.89 15.78
C GLU A 86 -27.03 -27.10 14.26
N HIS A 87 -26.95 -26.01 13.47
CA HIS A 87 -26.75 -26.12 12.04
C HIS A 87 -25.41 -26.79 11.71
N LEU A 88 -24.31 -26.42 12.40
CA LEU A 88 -23.01 -27.04 12.22
C LEU A 88 -23.04 -28.53 12.52
N GLY A 89 -23.65 -28.94 13.64
CA GLY A 89 -23.74 -30.35 14.01
C GLY A 89 -24.45 -31.21 12.94
N ARG A 90 -25.54 -30.68 12.36
CA ARG A 90 -26.28 -31.34 11.27
C ARG A 90 -25.42 -31.45 10.00
N LEU A 91 -24.74 -30.37 9.60
CA LEU A 91 -23.88 -30.35 8.41
C LEU A 91 -22.68 -31.28 8.53
N VAL A 92 -22.03 -31.30 9.69
CA VAL A 92 -20.87 -32.17 9.97
C VAL A 92 -21.30 -33.65 9.92
N ASN A 93 -22.47 -33.98 10.50
CA ASN A 93 -22.98 -35.33 10.40
C ASN A 93 -23.38 -35.72 8.96
N ALA A 94 -23.92 -34.78 8.18
CA ALA A 94 -24.22 -35.01 6.77
C ALA A 94 -22.95 -35.20 5.93
N ALA A 95 -21.88 -34.50 6.27
CA ALA A 95 -20.59 -34.56 5.57
C ALA A 95 -19.79 -35.82 5.89
N PHE A 96 -19.76 -36.23 7.16
CA PHE A 96 -18.80 -37.22 7.65
C PHE A 96 -19.47 -38.42 8.35
N GLY A 97 -20.78 -38.38 8.59
CA GLY A 97 -21.48 -39.41 9.36
C GLY A 97 -21.43 -40.84 8.80
N SER A 98 -21.16 -40.97 7.49
CA SER A 98 -20.99 -42.27 6.81
C SER A 98 -19.54 -42.76 6.73
N GLU A 99 -18.57 -41.96 7.19
CA GLU A 99 -17.15 -42.29 7.15
C GLU A 99 -16.79 -43.26 8.29
N ASP A 100 -16.01 -44.29 8.02
CA ASP A 100 -15.59 -45.29 9.00
C ASP A 100 -14.87 -44.71 10.23
N TRP A 101 -14.17 -43.61 10.02
CA TRP A 101 -13.41 -42.89 11.06
C TRP A 101 -14.29 -41.96 11.90
N TRP A 102 -15.51 -41.64 11.47
CA TRP A 102 -16.33 -40.59 12.07
C TRP A 102 -16.72 -40.86 13.53
N GLU A 103 -17.12 -42.09 13.87
CA GLU A 103 -17.50 -42.43 15.25
C GLU A 103 -16.33 -42.10 16.23
N THR A 104 -15.11 -42.49 15.85
CA THR A 104 -13.93 -42.22 16.67
C THR A 104 -13.60 -40.71 16.70
N CYS A 105 -13.64 -40.04 15.56
CA CYS A 105 -13.36 -38.63 15.44
C CYS A 105 -14.38 -37.77 16.19
N SER A 106 -15.67 -38.09 16.13
CA SER A 106 -16.70 -37.30 16.83
C SER A 106 -16.51 -37.34 18.34
N LYS A 107 -16.14 -38.50 18.92
CA LYS A 107 -15.78 -38.64 20.34
C LYS A 107 -14.50 -37.87 20.69
N LEU A 108 -13.50 -37.93 19.80
CA LEU A 108 -12.21 -37.24 19.98
C LEU A 108 -12.36 -35.74 19.97
N THR A 109 -13.18 -35.18 19.06
CA THR A 109 -13.38 -33.76 18.85
C THR A 109 -14.52 -33.16 19.67
N GLY A 110 -15.36 -33.98 20.30
CA GLY A 110 -16.48 -33.58 21.15
C GLY A 110 -17.77 -33.27 20.36
N PHE A 111 -17.91 -33.74 19.13
CA PHE A 111 -19.15 -33.62 18.37
C PHE A 111 -20.21 -34.64 18.85
N ASP A 112 -19.79 -35.77 19.42
CA ASP A 112 -20.68 -36.83 19.96
C ASP A 112 -21.54 -36.35 21.14
N THR A 113 -21.02 -35.43 21.95
CA THR A 113 -21.75 -34.90 23.10
C THR A 113 -22.79 -33.85 22.73
N GLY A 114 -22.68 -33.27 21.52
CA GLY A 114 -23.50 -32.16 21.08
C GLY A 114 -23.36 -30.95 22.01
N GLY A 115 -24.30 -30.05 21.94
CA GLY A 115 -24.35 -28.91 22.86
C GLY A 115 -24.60 -27.58 22.18
N PRO A 116 -24.83 -26.53 22.98
CA PRO A 116 -25.16 -25.21 22.46
C PRO A 116 -23.93 -24.46 21.92
N ASP A 117 -22.72 -24.98 22.16
CA ASP A 117 -21.46 -24.32 21.71
C ASP A 117 -20.50 -25.39 21.14
N LEU A 118 -20.42 -25.45 19.82
CA LEU A 118 -19.52 -26.34 19.07
C LEU A 118 -18.24 -25.68 18.59
N ARG A 119 -17.84 -24.48 19.09
CA ARG A 119 -16.63 -23.80 18.64
C ARG A 119 -15.35 -24.59 18.88
N ALA A 120 -15.22 -25.15 20.07
CA ALA A 120 -14.07 -26.00 20.43
C ALA A 120 -14.06 -27.28 19.59
N ALA A 121 -15.21 -27.96 19.50
CA ALA A 121 -15.36 -29.16 18.69
C ALA A 121 -15.00 -28.90 17.21
N TRP A 122 -15.47 -27.80 16.64
CA TRP A 122 -15.12 -27.40 15.27
C TRP A 122 -13.64 -27.14 15.10
N LYS A 123 -12.98 -26.43 16.05
CA LYS A 123 -11.53 -26.21 16.02
C LYS A 123 -10.78 -27.54 16.01
N SER A 124 -11.11 -28.46 16.92
CA SER A 124 -10.49 -29.79 17.01
C SER A 124 -10.73 -30.63 15.75
N LEU A 125 -11.95 -30.61 15.18
CA LEU A 125 -12.24 -31.29 13.92
C LEU A 125 -11.45 -30.68 12.75
N SER A 126 -11.36 -29.36 12.68
CA SER A 126 -10.59 -28.69 11.62
C SER A 126 -9.10 -29.04 11.68
N SER A 127 -8.53 -29.14 12.90
CA SER A 127 -7.15 -29.62 13.10
C SER A 127 -7.02 -31.09 12.70
N PHE A 128 -7.95 -31.95 13.11
CA PHE A 128 -7.94 -33.35 12.75
C PHE A 128 -7.99 -33.58 11.23
N LEU A 129 -8.87 -32.86 10.52
CA LEU A 129 -8.95 -32.93 9.05
C LEU A 129 -7.70 -32.44 8.33
N ALA A 130 -6.98 -31.48 8.92
CA ALA A 130 -5.74 -30.95 8.37
C ALA A 130 -4.52 -31.86 8.65
N PHE A 131 -4.60 -32.78 9.61
CA PHE A 131 -3.50 -33.66 9.97
C PHE A 131 -3.35 -34.81 8.96
N SER A 132 -2.50 -34.60 7.98
CA SER A 132 -2.14 -35.60 6.97
C SER A 132 -0.62 -35.75 6.88
N PRO A 133 -0.10 -36.91 6.44
CA PRO A 133 1.32 -37.08 6.22
C PRO A 133 1.89 -35.98 5.32
N LYS A 134 3.05 -35.42 5.70
CA LYS A 134 3.76 -34.28 5.09
C LYS A 134 3.16 -32.90 5.37
N SER A 135 1.98 -32.81 6.01
CA SER A 135 1.50 -31.49 6.46
C SER A 135 2.34 -30.99 7.65
N LEU A 136 2.36 -29.68 7.80
CA LEU A 136 3.12 -29.01 8.87
C LEU A 136 2.17 -28.50 9.95
N ILE A 137 2.66 -28.61 11.18
CA ILE A 137 1.98 -28.15 12.39
C ILE A 137 2.91 -27.30 13.22
N VAL A 138 2.37 -26.44 14.07
CA VAL A 138 3.16 -25.67 15.04
C VAL A 138 2.64 -25.86 16.45
N HIS A 139 3.55 -26.04 17.41
CA HIS A 139 3.25 -26.02 18.83
C HIS A 139 3.39 -24.59 19.37
N PRO A 140 2.30 -23.91 19.77
CA PRO A 140 2.37 -22.52 20.24
C PRO A 140 3.19 -22.35 21.54
N GLY A 141 3.34 -23.42 22.31
CA GLY A 141 4.12 -23.45 23.56
C GLY A 141 5.64 -23.65 23.39
N GLY A 142 6.21 -23.55 22.20
CA GLY A 142 7.66 -23.45 22.00
C GLY A 142 8.38 -24.67 21.42
N TRP A 143 7.70 -25.77 21.05
CA TRP A 143 8.37 -26.89 20.35
C TRP A 143 8.66 -26.58 18.87
N GLY A 144 8.12 -25.45 18.38
CA GLY A 144 8.35 -25.02 17.02
C GLY A 144 7.47 -25.75 16.00
N VAL A 145 7.98 -25.81 14.77
CA VAL A 145 7.31 -26.46 13.62
C VAL A 145 7.67 -27.93 13.59
N GLY A 146 6.67 -28.77 13.31
CA GLY A 146 6.82 -30.21 13.08
C GLY A 146 6.16 -30.64 11.78
N GLU A 147 6.70 -31.69 11.15
CA GLU A 147 6.12 -32.37 10.01
C GLU A 147 5.44 -33.67 10.48
N ILE A 148 4.21 -33.88 10.06
CA ILE A 148 3.51 -35.12 10.31
C ILE A 148 4.09 -36.21 9.41
N LEU A 149 4.69 -37.25 10.03
CA LEU A 149 5.25 -38.39 9.32
C LEU A 149 4.17 -39.42 9.01
N SER A 150 3.31 -39.70 9.99
CA SER A 150 2.19 -40.64 9.83
C SER A 150 1.06 -40.29 10.79
N ARG A 151 -0.14 -40.65 10.42
CA ARG A 151 -1.36 -40.67 11.25
C ARG A 151 -1.94 -42.05 11.23
N ASP A 152 -2.16 -42.64 12.40
CA ASP A 152 -2.80 -43.91 12.59
C ASP A 152 -4.12 -43.70 13.32
N ASP A 153 -5.23 -43.76 12.59
CA ASP A 153 -6.56 -43.52 13.12
C ASP A 153 -7.01 -44.71 14.00
N SER A 154 -6.52 -45.95 13.74
CA SER A 154 -6.83 -47.13 14.52
C SER A 154 -6.15 -47.10 15.90
N ALA A 155 -4.86 -46.75 15.93
CA ALA A 155 -4.11 -46.56 17.16
C ALA A 155 -4.34 -45.18 17.80
N GLN A 156 -5.06 -44.27 17.13
CA GLN A 156 -5.27 -42.87 17.53
C GLN A 156 -3.96 -42.12 17.81
N MET A 157 -2.95 -42.31 16.97
CA MET A 157 -1.63 -41.76 17.15
C MET A 157 -1.20 -40.91 15.95
N LEU A 158 -0.48 -39.81 16.27
CA LEU A 158 0.16 -38.91 15.32
C LEU A 158 1.65 -38.92 15.54
N LYS A 159 2.44 -39.26 14.50
CA LYS A 159 3.89 -39.23 14.56
C LYS A 159 4.40 -37.93 13.92
N VAL A 160 5.19 -37.16 14.66
CA VAL A 160 5.65 -35.83 14.27
C VAL A 160 7.16 -35.77 14.34
N ARG A 161 7.82 -35.21 13.30
CA ARG A 161 9.23 -34.86 13.28
C ARG A 161 9.39 -33.34 13.39
N PHE A 162 10.08 -32.88 14.44
CA PHE A 162 10.36 -31.48 14.67
C PHE A 162 11.61 -30.99 13.92
N HIS A 163 11.80 -29.65 13.89
CA HIS A 163 12.92 -29.02 13.20
C HIS A 163 14.30 -29.44 13.74
N ASP A 164 14.40 -29.76 15.01
CA ASP A 164 15.62 -30.28 15.67
C ASP A 164 15.94 -31.74 15.35
N GLY A 165 15.12 -32.39 14.50
CA GLY A 165 15.26 -33.79 14.12
C GLY A 165 14.60 -34.77 15.09
N ARG A 166 14.10 -34.32 16.25
CA ARG A 166 13.38 -35.15 17.21
C ARG A 166 12.07 -35.65 16.59
N THR A 167 11.77 -36.91 16.86
CA THR A 167 10.51 -37.55 16.42
C THR A 167 9.78 -38.08 17.64
N ASP A 168 8.53 -37.66 17.81
CA ASP A 168 7.65 -38.05 18.92
C ASP A 168 6.32 -38.53 18.41
N ASP A 169 5.69 -39.42 19.20
CA ASP A 169 4.35 -39.93 18.95
C ASP A 169 3.36 -39.26 19.94
N PHE A 170 2.26 -38.75 19.41
CA PHE A 170 1.23 -38.03 20.17
C PHE A 170 -0.12 -38.73 20.03
N PRO A 171 -0.87 -38.94 21.12
CA PRO A 171 -2.29 -39.28 20.98
C PRO A 171 -3.02 -38.20 20.18
N LEU A 172 -3.86 -38.61 19.20
CA LEU A 172 -4.60 -37.68 18.34
C LEU A 172 -5.43 -36.68 19.15
N ARG A 173 -6.04 -37.12 20.26
CA ARG A 173 -6.79 -36.24 21.17
C ARG A 173 -5.91 -35.11 21.70
N THR A 174 -4.72 -35.42 22.14
CA THR A 174 -3.76 -34.40 22.59
C THR A 174 -3.28 -33.51 21.42
N ALA A 175 -2.99 -34.13 20.28
CA ALA A 175 -2.46 -33.44 19.12
C ALA A 175 -3.44 -32.35 18.60
N VAL A 176 -4.74 -32.62 18.52
CA VAL A 176 -5.74 -31.63 18.07
C VAL A 176 -5.89 -30.44 19.01
N ASP A 177 -5.54 -30.62 20.29
CA ASP A 177 -5.62 -29.56 21.29
C ASP A 177 -4.34 -28.69 21.35
N ILE A 178 -3.17 -29.28 21.07
CA ILE A 178 -1.87 -28.60 21.25
C ILE A 178 -1.20 -28.12 19.98
N PHE A 179 -1.59 -28.65 18.81
CA PHE A 179 -0.99 -28.26 17.54
C PHE A 179 -1.96 -27.45 16.67
N ASP A 180 -1.45 -26.36 16.13
CA ASP A 180 -2.14 -25.60 15.08
C ASP A 180 -1.61 -26.03 13.71
N PRO A 181 -2.46 -26.39 12.73
CA PRO A 181 -2.05 -26.65 11.36
C PRO A 181 -1.43 -25.41 10.73
N LEU A 182 -0.33 -25.59 9.98
CA LEU A 182 0.31 -24.52 9.22
C LEU A 182 -0.06 -24.64 7.74
N LYS A 183 -0.38 -23.49 7.13
CA LYS A 183 -0.51 -23.38 5.67
C LYS A 183 0.88 -23.40 5.03
N ASP A 184 0.97 -23.92 3.82
CA ASP A 184 2.26 -24.00 3.09
C ASP A 184 2.88 -22.62 2.81
N GLU A 185 2.05 -21.61 2.68
CA GLU A 185 2.45 -20.22 2.44
C GLU A 185 3.00 -19.52 3.71
N ASP A 186 2.73 -20.06 4.91
CA ASP A 186 3.23 -19.49 6.16
C ASP A 186 4.77 -19.46 6.17
N LEU A 187 5.34 -18.34 6.61
CA LEU A 187 6.80 -18.20 6.65
C LEU A 187 7.46 -19.26 7.54
N LYS A 188 6.81 -19.72 8.61
CA LYS A 188 7.31 -20.81 9.45
C LYS A 188 7.36 -22.14 8.68
N ALA A 189 6.32 -22.43 7.89
CA ALA A 189 6.26 -23.63 7.06
C ALA A 189 7.35 -23.60 5.98
N ARG A 190 7.48 -22.47 5.29
CA ARG A 190 8.50 -22.25 4.27
C ARG A 190 9.91 -22.30 4.85
N HIS A 191 10.13 -21.72 6.03
CA HIS A 191 11.41 -21.78 6.74
C HIS A 191 11.78 -23.21 7.15
N PHE A 192 10.79 -24.00 7.59
CA PHE A 192 11.02 -25.41 7.93
C PHE A 192 11.47 -26.23 6.71
N ARG A 193 10.89 -25.97 5.53
CA ARG A 193 11.20 -26.69 4.31
C ARG A 193 12.51 -26.23 3.65
N ASP A 194 12.74 -24.91 3.57
CA ASP A 194 13.93 -24.30 2.95
C ASP A 194 14.29 -22.97 3.61
N ALA A 195 15.03 -23.04 4.70
CA ALA A 195 15.45 -21.86 5.46
C ALA A 195 16.36 -20.92 4.65
N ASP A 196 17.26 -21.48 3.84
CA ASP A 196 18.25 -20.68 3.08
C ASP A 196 17.61 -20.00 1.86
N GLY A 197 16.73 -20.72 1.15
CA GLY A 197 15.95 -20.15 0.05
C GLY A 197 15.07 -19.01 0.52
N LEU A 198 14.33 -19.20 1.63
CA LEU A 198 13.49 -18.17 2.21
C LEU A 198 14.29 -16.93 2.64
N LYS A 199 15.46 -17.10 3.28
CA LYS A 199 16.31 -15.97 3.67
C LYS A 199 16.81 -15.16 2.47
N LYS A 200 17.10 -15.81 1.36
CA LYS A 200 17.48 -15.13 0.10
C LYS A 200 16.31 -14.34 -0.47
N GLU A 201 15.14 -14.94 -0.52
CA GLU A 201 13.91 -14.32 -1.02
C GLU A 201 13.51 -13.09 -0.18
N VAL A 202 13.52 -13.21 1.15
CA VAL A 202 13.22 -12.11 2.07
C VAL A 202 14.12 -10.89 1.81
N LYS A 203 15.40 -11.09 1.49
CA LYS A 203 16.31 -10.00 1.15
C LYS A 203 16.06 -9.42 -0.23
N LYS A 204 15.76 -10.28 -1.21
CA LYS A 204 15.61 -9.89 -2.61
C LYS A 204 14.25 -9.27 -2.89
N GLU A 205 13.18 -9.85 -2.37
CA GLU A 205 11.79 -9.57 -2.72
C GLU A 205 10.93 -9.21 -1.48
N PRO A 206 11.32 -8.16 -0.71
CA PRO A 206 10.63 -7.83 0.54
C PRO A 206 9.17 -7.44 0.35
N LEU A 207 8.76 -6.97 -0.85
CA LEU A 207 7.39 -6.60 -1.16
C LEU A 207 6.48 -7.84 -1.29
N GLU A 208 6.97 -8.93 -1.92
CA GLU A 208 6.25 -10.19 -2.02
C GLU A 208 6.09 -10.87 -0.65
N VAL A 209 7.11 -10.77 0.20
CA VAL A 209 7.00 -11.24 1.59
C VAL A 209 5.93 -10.47 2.36
N LEU A 210 5.87 -9.14 2.20
CA LEU A 210 4.80 -8.33 2.80
C LEU A 210 3.43 -8.70 2.26
N ARG A 211 3.32 -8.99 0.96
CA ARG A 211 2.08 -9.44 0.32
C ARG A 211 1.60 -10.74 0.96
N THR A 212 2.46 -11.76 1.01
CA THR A 212 2.14 -13.05 1.64
C THR A 212 1.69 -12.89 3.09
N LEU A 213 2.41 -12.08 3.87
CA LEU A 213 2.05 -11.82 5.27
C LEU A 213 0.71 -11.09 5.40
N ALA A 214 0.44 -10.12 4.53
CA ALA A 214 -0.83 -9.40 4.53
C ALA A 214 -1.99 -10.32 4.11
N GLU A 215 -1.81 -11.15 3.08
CA GLU A 215 -2.81 -12.14 2.65
C GLU A 215 -3.16 -13.14 3.75
N LEU A 216 -2.15 -13.70 4.44
CA LEU A 216 -2.34 -14.62 5.57
C LEU A 216 -3.05 -13.93 6.75
N ALA A 217 -2.84 -12.62 6.92
CA ALA A 217 -3.50 -11.81 7.95
C ALA A 217 -4.86 -11.25 7.50
N GLY A 218 -5.37 -11.66 6.33
CA GLY A 218 -6.65 -11.19 5.81
C GLY A 218 -6.59 -9.79 5.19
N GLY A 219 -5.50 -9.44 4.54
CA GLY A 219 -5.33 -8.19 3.77
C GLY A 219 -4.82 -7.01 4.57
N THR A 220 -4.74 -7.09 5.90
CA THR A 220 -4.21 -6.00 6.74
C THR A 220 -3.32 -6.55 7.84
N ILE A 221 -2.12 -5.98 7.96
CA ILE A 221 -1.13 -6.44 8.95
C ILE A 221 -0.44 -5.25 9.63
N THR A 222 -0.13 -5.40 10.92
CA THR A 222 0.58 -4.39 11.72
C THR A 222 2.08 -4.63 11.72
N THR A 223 2.87 -3.58 11.95
CA THR A 223 4.34 -3.68 12.12
C THR A 223 4.72 -4.73 13.17
N ASN A 224 3.96 -4.83 14.27
CA ASN A 224 4.26 -5.81 15.33
C ASN A 224 4.08 -7.25 14.84
N ASN A 225 3.00 -7.53 14.10
CA ASN A 225 2.75 -8.86 13.55
C ASN A 225 3.80 -9.24 12.50
N ILE A 226 4.20 -8.28 11.64
CA ILE A 226 5.29 -8.49 10.68
C ILE A 226 6.60 -8.80 11.42
N LYS A 227 6.92 -8.03 12.47
CA LYS A 227 8.12 -8.24 13.28
C LYS A 227 8.14 -9.62 13.91
N THR A 228 7.02 -10.06 14.47
CA THR A 228 6.88 -11.41 15.06
C THR A 228 7.07 -12.50 14.00
N ALA A 229 6.45 -12.34 12.81
CA ALA A 229 6.62 -13.29 11.71
C ALA A 229 8.07 -13.39 11.25
N MET A 230 8.78 -12.26 11.17
CA MET A 230 10.20 -12.20 10.79
C MET A 230 11.11 -12.80 11.86
N ALA A 231 10.81 -12.58 13.14
CA ALA A 231 11.52 -13.19 14.26
C ALA A 231 11.43 -14.72 14.23
N ASN A 232 10.27 -15.27 13.87
CA ASN A 232 10.06 -16.72 13.73
C ASN A 232 10.95 -17.39 12.68
N ILE A 233 11.54 -16.63 11.76
CA ILE A 233 12.49 -17.11 10.74
C ILE A 233 13.93 -16.60 10.97
N GLY A 234 14.21 -16.08 12.18
CA GLY A 234 15.52 -15.64 12.59
C GLY A 234 15.97 -14.27 12.08
N ILE A 235 15.03 -13.40 11.70
CA ILE A 235 15.33 -12.02 11.27
C ILE A 235 14.93 -11.06 12.37
N GLU A 236 15.91 -10.69 13.20
CA GLU A 236 15.75 -9.87 14.40
C GLU A 236 16.77 -8.72 14.46
N GLY A 237 16.64 -7.84 15.45
CA GLY A 237 17.58 -6.78 15.77
C GLY A 237 17.86 -5.83 14.61
N SER A 238 19.14 -5.68 14.25
CA SER A 238 19.58 -4.80 13.17
C SER A 238 19.14 -5.30 11.78
N ALA A 239 19.09 -6.61 11.57
CA ALA A 239 18.62 -7.22 10.33
C ALA A 239 17.14 -6.92 10.08
N TRP A 240 16.30 -7.00 11.12
CA TRP A 240 14.91 -6.56 11.08
C TRP A 240 14.80 -5.07 10.72
N SER A 241 15.54 -4.21 11.41
CA SER A 241 15.47 -2.77 11.20
C SER A 241 15.84 -2.35 9.78
N ALA A 242 16.88 -2.99 9.21
CA ALA A 242 17.30 -2.75 7.83
C ALA A 242 16.26 -3.24 6.82
N TRP A 243 15.76 -4.45 7.02
CA TRP A 243 14.73 -5.06 6.17
C TRP A 243 13.44 -4.24 6.20
N TRP A 244 12.96 -3.88 7.39
CA TRP A 244 11.72 -3.13 7.58
C TRP A 244 11.74 -1.77 6.90
N ARG A 245 12.86 -1.03 7.02
CA ARG A 245 13.03 0.26 6.32
C ARG A 245 12.90 0.11 4.81
N LYS A 246 13.52 -0.92 4.24
CA LYS A 246 13.44 -1.21 2.80
C LYS A 246 12.03 -1.63 2.40
N ALA A 247 11.46 -2.60 3.10
CA ALA A 247 10.13 -3.16 2.82
C ALA A 247 9.03 -2.10 2.90
N ARG A 248 9.06 -1.28 3.96
CA ARG A 248 8.13 -0.18 4.15
C ARG A 248 8.21 0.84 3.01
N LYS A 249 9.41 1.29 2.65
CA LYS A 249 9.60 2.24 1.54
C LYS A 249 9.07 1.69 0.23
N LEU A 250 9.28 0.41 -0.04
CA LEU A 250 8.73 -0.25 -1.23
C LEU A 250 7.20 -0.32 -1.18
N ALA A 251 6.61 -0.62 -0.03
CA ALA A 251 5.15 -0.65 0.14
C ALA A 251 4.52 0.75 0.01
N GLU A 252 5.17 1.80 0.55
CA GLU A 252 4.71 3.20 0.40
C GLU A 252 4.66 3.64 -1.06
N ASN A 253 5.60 3.16 -1.89
CA ASN A 253 5.70 3.46 -3.32
C ASN A 253 4.94 2.48 -4.21
N SER A 254 4.34 1.44 -3.64
CA SER A 254 3.61 0.43 -4.40
C SER A 254 2.16 0.83 -4.60
N GLU A 255 1.65 0.58 -5.79
CA GLU A 255 0.24 0.72 -6.13
C GLU A 255 -0.66 -0.28 -5.39
N TRP A 256 -0.10 -1.42 -4.93
CA TRP A 256 -0.83 -2.50 -4.28
C TRP A 256 -0.93 -2.40 -2.76
N PHE A 257 -0.28 -1.42 -2.15
CA PHE A 257 -0.29 -1.27 -0.69
C PHE A 257 -0.71 0.12 -0.24
N GLU A 258 -1.45 0.17 0.85
CA GLU A 258 -1.70 1.36 1.63
C GLU A 258 -0.94 1.25 2.96
N VAL A 259 -0.10 2.23 3.23
CA VAL A 259 0.70 2.29 4.46
C VAL A 259 0.25 3.50 5.28
N SER A 260 -0.16 3.27 6.52
CA SER A 260 -0.58 4.32 7.44
C SER A 260 0.14 4.21 8.78
N GLY A 261 0.23 5.32 9.51
CA GLY A 261 0.88 5.37 10.82
C GLY A 261 2.41 5.53 10.77
N SER A 262 3.01 5.69 11.97
CA SER A 262 4.47 5.83 12.12
C SER A 262 5.20 4.50 11.84
N ALA A 263 6.52 4.56 11.62
CA ALA A 263 7.32 3.35 11.33
C ALA A 263 7.20 2.24 12.37
N GLN A 264 6.98 2.59 13.62
CA GLN A 264 6.85 1.62 14.72
C GLN A 264 5.43 1.06 14.88
N LYS A 265 4.42 1.79 14.40
CA LYS A 265 2.99 1.46 14.52
C LYS A 265 2.30 1.49 13.15
N ALA A 266 3.04 1.21 12.08
CA ALA A 266 2.44 1.21 10.76
C ALA A 266 1.44 0.04 10.62
N ILE A 267 0.39 0.34 9.88
CA ILE A 267 -0.59 -0.62 9.39
C ILE A 267 -0.39 -0.70 7.89
N ILE A 268 -0.17 -1.90 7.38
CA ILE A 268 -0.05 -2.19 5.96
C ILE A 268 -1.33 -2.89 5.52
N ARG A 269 -1.98 -2.33 4.51
CA ARG A 269 -3.16 -2.91 3.88
C ARG A 269 -2.81 -3.28 2.45
N LEU A 270 -3.08 -4.53 2.08
CA LEU A 270 -3.04 -4.97 0.70
C LEU A 270 -4.33 -4.52 0.01
N LEU A 271 -4.20 -3.87 -1.12
CA LEU A 271 -5.33 -3.40 -1.91
C LEU A 271 -5.75 -4.48 -2.91
N ALA A 272 -7.05 -4.58 -3.15
CA ALA A 272 -7.60 -5.52 -4.13
C ALA A 272 -7.40 -5.06 -5.58
N GLU A 273 -7.35 -3.75 -5.77
CA GLU A 273 -7.08 -3.11 -7.05
C GLU A 273 -5.89 -2.18 -6.87
N ALA A 274 -5.05 -2.10 -7.88
CA ALA A 274 -3.93 -1.17 -7.88
C ALA A 274 -4.44 0.26 -7.71
N LYS A 275 -3.74 1.07 -6.90
CA LYS A 275 -4.00 2.50 -6.86
C LYS A 275 -3.82 3.06 -8.27
N ASP A 276 -4.73 3.90 -8.70
CA ASP A 276 -4.48 4.71 -9.88
C ASP A 276 -3.32 5.68 -9.58
N PRO A 277 -2.19 5.54 -10.28
CA PRO A 277 -1.03 6.42 -10.08
C PRO A 277 -1.40 7.90 -10.27
N SER A 278 -2.37 8.16 -11.12
CA SER A 278 -2.89 9.49 -11.42
C SER A 278 -3.61 10.11 -10.21
N GLU A 279 -4.48 9.35 -9.56
CA GLU A 279 -5.15 9.81 -8.33
C GLU A 279 -4.17 9.97 -7.17
N ALA A 280 -3.21 9.05 -7.05
CA ALA A 280 -2.18 9.12 -6.00
C ALA A 280 -1.35 10.40 -6.15
N LEU A 281 -0.93 10.73 -7.38
CA LEU A 281 -0.19 11.96 -7.69
C LEU A 281 -1.03 13.21 -7.40
N ARG A 282 -2.28 13.26 -7.86
CA ARG A 282 -3.18 14.39 -7.60
C ARG A 282 -3.34 14.66 -6.11
N ARG A 283 -3.63 13.61 -5.31
CA ARG A 283 -3.73 13.76 -3.85
C ARG A 283 -2.43 14.26 -3.23
N GLN A 284 -1.29 13.74 -3.68
CA GLN A 284 0.02 14.14 -3.15
C GLN A 284 0.32 15.61 -3.45
N LEU A 285 -0.03 16.11 -4.63
CA LEU A 285 0.16 17.51 -5.01
C LEU A 285 -0.84 18.43 -4.27
N GLN A 286 -2.11 18.04 -4.17
CA GLN A 286 -3.15 18.80 -3.45
C GLN A 286 -2.91 18.89 -1.93
N MET A 287 -2.24 17.89 -1.33
CA MET A 287 -1.85 17.91 0.09
C MET A 287 -0.54 18.66 0.34
N SER A 288 0.09 19.23 -0.68
CA SER A 288 1.28 20.06 -0.51
C SER A 288 0.92 21.35 0.22
N SER A 289 1.82 21.82 1.08
CA SER A 289 1.55 22.95 1.99
C SER A 289 1.52 24.32 1.29
N ASN A 290 2.18 24.45 0.13
CA ASN A 290 2.32 25.67 -0.64
C ASN A 290 2.74 25.38 -2.09
N LEU A 291 2.71 26.41 -2.94
CA LEU A 291 3.08 26.32 -4.36
C LEU A 291 4.54 25.91 -4.58
N ALA A 292 5.46 26.36 -3.73
CA ALA A 292 6.88 25.98 -3.84
C ALA A 292 7.09 24.46 -3.74
N ASP A 293 6.34 23.78 -2.84
CA ASP A 293 6.38 22.33 -2.70
C ASP A 293 5.79 21.62 -3.92
N VAL A 294 4.67 22.12 -4.46
CA VAL A 294 4.06 21.60 -5.70
C VAL A 294 5.04 21.73 -6.86
N HIS A 295 5.59 22.93 -7.08
CA HIS A 295 6.54 23.23 -8.14
C HIS A 295 7.78 22.32 -8.09
N ARG A 296 8.38 22.14 -6.89
CA ARG A 296 9.52 21.25 -6.69
C ARG A 296 9.19 19.81 -7.08
N ARG A 297 8.05 19.25 -6.60
CA ARG A 297 7.62 17.87 -6.87
C ARG A 297 7.35 17.65 -8.36
N VAL A 298 6.68 18.59 -8.99
CA VAL A 298 6.42 18.54 -10.44
C VAL A 298 7.73 18.57 -11.23
N ARG A 299 8.65 19.44 -10.89
CA ARG A 299 9.98 19.52 -11.52
C ARG A 299 10.76 18.22 -11.38
N ASP A 300 10.76 17.61 -10.18
CA ASP A 300 11.45 16.35 -9.92
C ASP A 300 10.82 15.18 -10.73
N LEU A 301 9.48 15.14 -10.84
CA LEU A 301 8.78 14.19 -11.68
C LEU A 301 9.13 14.38 -13.16
N LEU A 302 9.10 15.60 -13.66
CA LEU A 302 9.44 15.92 -15.06
C LEU A 302 10.89 15.55 -15.42
N GLY A 303 11.81 15.58 -14.42
CA GLY A 303 13.21 15.17 -14.60
C GLY A 303 13.41 13.65 -14.68
N THR A 304 12.44 12.84 -14.25
CA THR A 304 12.54 11.38 -14.20
C THR A 304 11.54 10.66 -15.09
N ALA A 305 10.38 11.24 -15.34
CA ALA A 305 9.32 10.67 -16.18
C ALA A 305 9.62 10.82 -17.66
N LYS A 306 9.25 9.83 -18.47
CA LYS A 306 9.36 9.88 -19.93
C LYS A 306 8.42 10.97 -20.50
N GLU A 307 8.69 11.43 -21.72
CA GLU A 307 7.90 12.49 -22.33
C GLU A 307 6.43 12.13 -22.59
N ASP A 308 6.16 10.84 -22.84
CA ASP A 308 4.84 10.27 -23.08
C ASP A 308 4.12 9.77 -21.81
N ASP A 309 4.71 9.97 -20.63
CA ASP A 309 4.13 9.54 -19.35
C ASP A 309 2.86 10.37 -19.05
N PRO A 310 1.67 9.76 -18.89
CA PRO A 310 0.44 10.46 -18.57
C PRO A 310 0.49 11.24 -17.25
N LEU A 311 1.37 10.84 -16.31
CA LEU A 311 1.57 11.56 -15.05
C LEU A 311 2.14 12.96 -15.26
N ARG A 312 2.86 13.21 -16.37
CA ARG A 312 3.38 14.55 -16.69
C ARG A 312 2.26 15.55 -16.92
N THR A 313 1.26 15.16 -17.71
CA THR A 313 0.10 16.02 -17.99
C THR A 313 -0.64 16.35 -16.69
N ILE A 314 -0.89 15.34 -15.86
CA ILE A 314 -1.56 15.53 -14.57
C ILE A 314 -0.76 16.44 -13.64
N ALA A 315 0.56 16.27 -13.57
CA ALA A 315 1.43 17.09 -12.76
C ALA A 315 1.42 18.56 -13.21
N LEU A 316 1.45 18.80 -14.51
CA LEU A 316 1.40 20.15 -15.09
C LEU A 316 0.03 20.81 -14.87
N ASP A 317 -1.06 20.06 -15.00
CA ASP A 317 -2.41 20.56 -14.73
C ASP A 317 -2.60 20.96 -13.27
N GLU A 318 -2.11 20.15 -12.33
CA GLU A 318 -2.19 20.47 -10.89
C GLU A 318 -1.26 21.65 -10.51
N LEU A 319 -0.10 21.77 -11.16
CA LEU A 319 0.78 22.95 -11.01
C LEU A 319 0.10 24.22 -11.53
N ALA A 320 -0.56 24.14 -12.68
CA ALA A 320 -1.29 25.27 -13.26
C ALA A 320 -2.39 25.76 -12.30
N LYS A 321 -3.21 24.84 -11.77
CA LYS A 321 -4.24 25.17 -10.77
C LYS A 321 -3.66 25.80 -9.51
N ALA A 322 -2.54 25.27 -9.01
CA ALA A 322 -1.89 25.81 -7.82
C ALA A 322 -1.30 27.22 -8.07
N ALA A 323 -0.82 27.50 -9.27
CA ALA A 323 -0.26 28.80 -9.66
C ALA A 323 -1.34 29.89 -9.85
N GLU A 324 -2.62 29.51 -9.99
CA GLU A 324 -3.75 30.45 -10.06
C GLU A 324 -4.07 31.10 -8.69
N ASN A 325 -3.61 30.50 -7.59
CA ASN A 325 -3.86 31.05 -6.26
C ASN A 325 -3.14 32.38 -6.05
N GLU A 326 -3.89 33.46 -5.94
CA GLU A 326 -3.35 34.85 -5.80
C GLU A 326 -2.72 35.11 -4.42
N GLU A 327 -2.96 34.26 -3.43
CA GLU A 327 -2.36 34.37 -2.10
C GLU A 327 -0.89 33.90 -2.07
N GLU A 328 -0.47 33.16 -3.09
CA GLU A 328 0.93 32.70 -3.23
C GLU A 328 1.85 33.83 -3.71
N ALA A 329 3.09 33.78 -3.29
CA ALA A 329 4.08 34.81 -3.68
C ALA A 329 4.23 34.91 -5.19
N LEU A 330 4.29 36.11 -5.74
CA LEU A 330 4.40 36.35 -7.18
C LEU A 330 5.66 35.67 -7.81
N SER A 331 6.76 35.55 -7.05
CA SER A 331 7.98 34.86 -7.49
C SER A 331 7.74 33.34 -7.66
N GLU A 332 6.97 32.71 -6.77
CA GLU A 332 6.61 31.29 -6.86
C GLU A 332 5.64 31.04 -8.02
N ARG A 333 4.65 31.92 -8.18
CA ARG A 333 3.70 31.87 -9.30
C ARG A 333 4.42 32.04 -10.64
N LEU A 334 5.37 32.97 -10.73
CA LEU A 334 6.20 33.18 -11.92
C LEU A 334 7.08 31.95 -12.21
N ALA A 335 7.70 31.35 -11.21
CA ALA A 335 8.52 30.14 -11.39
C ALA A 335 7.69 28.97 -11.92
N ALA A 336 6.48 28.75 -11.35
CA ALA A 336 5.55 27.72 -11.83
C ALA A 336 5.13 27.99 -13.29
N TRP A 337 4.80 29.22 -13.61
CA TRP A 337 4.43 29.63 -14.95
C TRP A 337 5.56 29.44 -15.97
N LEU A 338 6.81 29.80 -15.64
CA LEU A 338 7.98 29.58 -16.50
C LEU A 338 8.18 28.09 -16.80
N LEU A 339 7.95 27.23 -15.82
CA LEU A 339 8.02 25.78 -16.01
C LEU A 339 6.90 25.26 -16.93
N LEU A 340 5.66 25.72 -16.71
CA LEU A 340 4.51 25.36 -17.55
C LEU A 340 4.72 25.79 -19.00
N ARG A 341 5.23 26.99 -19.20
CA ARG A 341 5.53 27.53 -20.54
C ARG A 341 6.55 26.68 -21.28
N ASP A 342 7.65 26.29 -20.62
CA ASP A 342 8.66 25.44 -21.24
C ASP A 342 8.09 24.06 -21.66
N CYS A 343 7.11 23.54 -20.91
CA CYS A 343 6.58 22.20 -21.11
C CYS A 343 5.35 22.16 -22.05
N GLN A 344 4.50 23.19 -22.00
CA GLN A 344 3.19 23.18 -22.68
C GLN A 344 3.02 24.32 -23.69
N GLY A 345 3.92 25.31 -23.70
CA GLY A 345 3.78 26.50 -24.52
C GLY A 345 2.61 27.43 -24.11
N VAL A 346 1.98 27.17 -22.96
CA VAL A 346 0.78 27.89 -22.47
C VAL A 346 1.19 29.03 -21.56
N THR A 347 0.61 30.20 -21.80
CA THR A 347 0.79 31.39 -20.97
C THR A 347 -0.46 31.57 -20.10
N PRO A 348 -0.39 31.39 -18.77
CA PRO A 348 -1.52 31.71 -17.91
C PRO A 348 -1.81 33.21 -17.94
N ALA A 349 -2.97 33.58 -18.44
CA ALA A 349 -3.40 34.96 -18.63
C ALA A 349 -3.45 35.79 -17.31
N LEU A 350 -3.59 35.12 -16.17
CA LEU A 350 -3.73 35.76 -14.86
C LEU A 350 -2.46 36.42 -14.30
N LEU A 351 -1.27 36.07 -14.80
CA LEU A 351 -0.01 36.66 -14.34
C LEU A 351 0.44 37.87 -15.16
N LEU A 352 -0.03 38.02 -16.38
CA LEU A 352 0.36 39.10 -17.29
C LEU A 352 0.14 40.51 -16.71
N PRO A 353 -1.03 40.82 -16.08
CA PRO A 353 -1.24 42.18 -15.54
C PRO A 353 -0.23 42.54 -14.44
N ALA A 354 0.07 41.63 -13.51
CA ALA A 354 0.98 41.86 -12.42
C ALA A 354 2.43 42.04 -12.91
N ILE A 355 2.81 41.34 -13.98
CA ILE A 355 4.15 41.49 -14.62
C ILE A 355 4.20 42.75 -15.44
N GLU A 356 3.16 43.13 -16.17
CA GLU A 356 3.08 44.38 -16.94
C GLU A 356 3.17 45.60 -16.02
N ASP A 357 2.56 45.57 -14.85
CA ASP A 357 2.68 46.63 -13.84
C ASP A 357 4.15 46.80 -13.38
N LEU A 358 4.87 45.68 -13.21
CA LEU A 358 6.29 45.72 -12.84
C LEU A 358 7.18 46.18 -13.98
N VAL A 359 6.89 45.82 -15.23
CA VAL A 359 7.61 46.28 -16.44
C VAL A 359 7.48 47.80 -16.59
N ASN A 360 6.30 48.35 -16.34
CA ASN A 360 5.99 49.76 -16.48
C ASN A 360 6.36 50.59 -15.22
N ALA A 361 6.85 49.95 -14.16
CA ALA A 361 7.26 50.64 -12.94
C ALA A 361 8.46 51.54 -13.20
N GLU A 362 8.45 52.75 -12.64
CA GLU A 362 9.60 53.63 -12.72
C GLU A 362 10.76 53.07 -11.87
N PRO A 363 12.01 53.10 -12.38
CA PRO A 363 13.18 52.73 -11.60
C PRO A 363 13.28 53.63 -10.36
N GLY A 364 13.69 53.08 -9.22
CA GLY A 364 13.87 53.80 -7.98
C GLY A 364 14.88 54.94 -8.16
N GLN A 365 14.76 56.02 -7.36
CA GLN A 365 15.67 57.19 -7.40
C GLN A 365 17.09 56.82 -6.97
N ASP A 366 17.29 55.71 -6.26
CA ASP A 366 18.59 55.18 -5.85
C ASP A 366 19.11 54.19 -6.87
N PRO A 367 20.28 54.47 -7.56
CA PRO A 367 20.86 53.54 -8.53
C PRO A 367 21.26 52.17 -7.98
N SER A 368 21.39 52.06 -6.64
CA SER A 368 21.65 50.76 -5.98
C SER A 368 20.43 49.86 -5.85
N THR A 369 19.23 50.41 -6.07
CA THR A 369 17.98 49.65 -5.96
C THR A 369 17.64 49.03 -7.32
N PRO A 370 17.52 47.69 -7.41
CA PRO A 370 17.14 47.04 -8.67
C PRO A 370 15.74 47.44 -9.09
N HIS A 371 15.51 47.51 -10.39
CA HIS A 371 14.19 47.68 -10.96
C HIS A 371 13.22 46.62 -10.39
N PRO A 372 11.95 46.96 -10.10
CA PRO A 372 10.99 46.02 -9.46
C PRO A 372 10.90 44.64 -10.13
N LEU A 373 10.93 44.58 -11.47
CA LEU A 373 10.96 43.33 -12.20
C LEU A 373 12.22 42.47 -11.90
N TRP A 374 13.38 43.14 -11.79
CA TRP A 374 14.66 42.46 -11.47
C TRP A 374 14.67 41.95 -10.03
N SER A 375 14.05 42.69 -9.11
CA SER A 375 13.83 42.23 -7.73
C SER A 375 12.96 40.94 -7.71
N LEU A 376 11.94 40.88 -8.55
CA LEU A 376 11.14 39.67 -8.71
C LEU A 376 11.98 38.50 -9.27
N PHE A 377 12.82 38.74 -10.27
CA PHE A 377 13.72 37.72 -10.82
C PHE A 377 14.77 37.23 -9.82
N GLN A 378 15.29 38.10 -8.96
CA GLN A 378 16.18 37.71 -7.86
C GLN A 378 15.46 36.81 -6.84
N ALA A 379 14.18 37.03 -6.62
CA ALA A 379 13.34 36.21 -5.68
C ALA A 379 12.93 34.87 -6.24
N LEU A 380 13.23 34.52 -7.50
CA LEU A 380 12.91 33.23 -8.07
C LEU A 380 13.64 32.08 -7.34
N PRO A 381 12.97 30.94 -7.06
CA PRO A 381 13.45 29.92 -6.14
C PRO A 381 14.66 29.10 -6.65
N SER A 382 14.96 29.12 -7.94
CA SER A 382 16.09 28.36 -8.47
C SER A 382 16.82 29.11 -9.60
N SER A 383 18.14 28.84 -9.75
CA SER A 383 18.92 29.35 -10.87
C SER A 383 18.35 28.98 -12.24
N LYS A 384 17.67 27.85 -12.35
CA LYS A 384 17.04 27.44 -13.60
C LYS A 384 15.80 28.29 -13.93
N ASP A 385 15.03 28.68 -12.91
CA ASP A 385 13.90 29.59 -13.09
C ASP A 385 14.38 30.99 -13.44
N GLN A 386 15.49 31.44 -12.83
CA GLN A 386 16.18 32.68 -13.16
C GLN A 386 16.70 32.69 -14.63
N GLU A 387 17.28 31.58 -15.08
CA GLU A 387 17.66 31.38 -16.49
C GLU A 387 16.48 31.51 -17.43
N ARG A 388 15.34 30.85 -17.10
CA ARG A 388 14.11 30.97 -17.90
C ARG A 388 13.60 32.40 -17.96
N ALA A 389 13.65 33.14 -16.84
CA ALA A 389 13.23 34.53 -16.77
C ALA A 389 14.06 35.44 -17.68
N THR A 390 15.34 35.10 -17.96
CA THR A 390 16.18 35.88 -18.89
C THR A 390 15.59 35.92 -20.31
N HIS A 391 14.98 34.80 -20.75
CA HIS A 391 14.37 34.76 -22.07
C HIS A 391 13.07 35.57 -22.15
N LEU A 392 12.39 35.80 -21.03
CA LEU A 392 11.20 36.60 -20.94
C LEU A 392 11.48 38.09 -21.22
N LEU A 393 12.69 38.60 -20.93
CA LEU A 393 13.06 39.99 -21.16
C LEU A 393 12.82 40.45 -22.61
N LYS A 394 13.07 39.58 -23.60
CA LYS A 394 12.85 39.91 -25.01
C LYS A 394 11.36 40.14 -25.35
N GLU A 395 10.49 39.46 -24.65
CA GLU A 395 9.04 39.57 -24.87
C GLU A 395 8.45 40.75 -24.11
N LEU A 396 8.99 41.01 -22.92
CA LEU A 396 8.51 42.11 -22.08
C LEU A 396 8.96 43.49 -22.56
N TYR A 397 10.19 43.62 -23.13
CA TYR A 397 10.77 44.89 -23.52
C TYR A 397 10.98 45.02 -25.04
N GLU A 398 10.54 44.01 -25.83
CA GLU A 398 10.66 44.01 -27.30
C GLU A 398 12.08 44.50 -27.75
N ASP A 399 12.14 45.54 -28.56
CA ASP A 399 13.42 46.09 -29.06
C ASP A 399 14.29 46.73 -27.96
N ALA A 400 13.70 47.16 -26.83
CA ALA A 400 14.40 47.78 -25.72
C ALA A 400 15.08 46.81 -24.74
N TRP A 401 14.85 45.48 -24.90
CA TRP A 401 15.31 44.47 -23.96
C TRP A 401 16.85 44.50 -23.73
N MET A 402 17.60 44.84 -24.77
CA MET A 402 19.07 44.86 -24.68
C MET A 402 19.55 46.00 -23.79
N GLN A 403 18.99 47.20 -23.94
CA GLN A 403 19.35 48.36 -23.10
C GLN A 403 18.93 48.06 -21.64
N HIS A 404 17.74 47.61 -21.41
CA HIS A 404 17.30 47.18 -20.07
C HIS A 404 18.22 46.13 -19.45
N GLY A 405 18.67 45.14 -20.25
CA GLY A 405 19.60 44.11 -19.83
C GLY A 405 20.96 44.68 -19.42
N ILE A 406 21.49 45.70 -20.14
CA ILE A 406 22.76 46.36 -19.80
C ILE A 406 22.58 47.18 -18.53
N ASP A 407 21.54 48.01 -18.44
CA ASP A 407 21.32 48.92 -17.33
C ASP A 407 21.14 48.19 -15.99
N ASN A 408 20.63 46.97 -16.05
CA ASN A 408 20.36 46.15 -14.86
C ASN A 408 21.31 44.93 -14.72
N LEU A 409 22.35 44.81 -15.52
CA LEU A 409 23.23 43.62 -15.49
C LEU A 409 23.89 43.44 -14.11
N ALA A 410 24.21 44.51 -13.41
CA ALA A 410 24.79 44.50 -12.06
C ALA A 410 23.80 43.94 -11.02
N HIS A 411 22.51 43.96 -11.29
CA HIS A 411 21.43 43.44 -10.45
C HIS A 411 20.90 42.07 -10.93
N ALA A 412 21.56 41.45 -11.90
CA ALA A 412 21.15 40.16 -12.41
C ALA A 412 21.25 39.07 -11.34
N ALA A 413 20.20 38.27 -11.20
CA ALA A 413 20.25 37.10 -10.35
C ALA A 413 21.31 36.09 -10.81
N PRO A 414 21.93 35.31 -9.91
CA PRO A 414 23.07 34.43 -10.27
C PRO A 414 22.82 33.52 -11.46
N GLY A 415 21.59 32.98 -11.61
CA GLY A 415 21.19 32.13 -12.73
C GLY A 415 21.00 32.89 -14.04
N MET A 416 20.85 34.22 -14.01
CA MET A 416 20.66 35.07 -15.21
C MET A 416 21.97 35.54 -15.79
N VAL A 417 23.04 35.69 -14.99
CA VAL A 417 24.28 36.35 -15.40
C VAL A 417 24.85 35.80 -16.70
N ARG A 418 25.03 34.51 -16.79
CA ARG A 418 25.60 33.87 -17.98
C ARG A 418 24.66 33.92 -19.20
N PRO A 419 23.37 33.50 -19.09
CA PRO A 419 22.44 33.60 -20.20
C PRO A 419 22.29 35.03 -20.73
N LEU A 420 22.17 36.03 -19.83
CA LEU A 420 22.04 37.43 -20.20
C LEU A 420 23.30 37.95 -20.92
N HIS A 421 24.47 37.65 -20.36
CA HIS A 421 25.75 37.96 -21.00
C HIS A 421 25.81 37.41 -22.43
N ASP A 422 25.52 36.12 -22.61
CA ASP A 422 25.59 35.47 -23.91
C ASP A 422 24.57 36.05 -24.91
N MET A 423 23.37 36.44 -24.44
CA MET A 423 22.38 37.13 -25.26
C MET A 423 22.78 38.50 -25.68
N LEU A 424 23.35 39.32 -24.77
CA LEU A 424 23.84 40.68 -25.05
C LEU A 424 25.05 40.68 -26.00
N VAL A 425 25.98 39.77 -25.81
CA VAL A 425 27.15 39.61 -26.69
C VAL A 425 26.72 39.20 -28.10
N LYS A 426 25.79 38.31 -28.25
CA LYS A 426 25.20 37.93 -29.55
C LYS A 426 24.43 39.07 -30.19
N GLY A 427 23.82 39.95 -29.40
CA GLY A 427 23.15 41.17 -29.85
C GLY A 427 24.06 42.31 -30.26
N GLY A 428 25.38 42.17 -30.11
CA GLY A 428 26.35 43.17 -30.53
C GLY A 428 26.88 44.09 -29.41
N PHE A 429 26.42 43.95 -28.16
CA PHE A 429 26.76 44.82 -27.00
C PHE A 429 27.97 44.32 -26.20
N LYS A 430 28.95 43.71 -26.85
CA LYS A 430 30.13 43.13 -26.21
C LYS A 430 30.96 44.12 -25.40
N ASP A 431 31.10 45.33 -25.88
CA ASP A 431 31.95 46.35 -25.24
C ASP A 431 31.22 47.01 -24.06
N ASP A 432 29.91 47.19 -24.15
CA ASP A 432 29.08 47.69 -23.05
C ASP A 432 29.02 46.70 -21.88
N VAL A 433 28.85 45.40 -22.15
CA VAL A 433 28.93 44.36 -21.16
C VAL A 433 30.28 44.35 -20.44
N ARG A 434 31.39 44.55 -21.16
CA ARG A 434 32.75 44.66 -20.56
C ARG A 434 32.89 45.84 -19.63
N LEU A 435 32.22 46.96 -19.92
CA LEU A 435 32.25 48.15 -19.06
C LEU A 435 31.53 47.87 -17.73
N VAL A 436 30.39 47.25 -17.76
CA VAL A 436 29.64 46.90 -16.53
C VAL A 436 30.42 45.95 -15.61
N TYR A 437 31.16 44.99 -16.17
CA TYR A 437 32.01 44.09 -15.36
C TYR A 437 33.30 44.73 -14.83
N ARG A 438 33.62 45.94 -15.25
CA ARG A 438 34.79 46.67 -14.78
C ARG A 438 34.48 47.75 -13.74
N ALA A 439 33.23 48.15 -13.65
CA ALA A 439 32.69 49.05 -12.64
C ALA A 439 32.30 48.30 -11.37
#